data_16e6d138f2b1b44129e3aa031fee6edd
#
_entry.id   16e6d138f2b1b44129e3aa031fee6edd
#
_cell.length_a   1.000
_cell.length_b   1.000
_cell.length_c   1.000
_cell.angle_alpha   90.00
_cell.angle_beta   90.00
_cell.angle_gamma   90.00
#
_symmetry.space_group_name_H-M   'P 1'
#
loop_
_entity.id
_entity.type
_entity.pdbx_description
1 polymer ?
#
loop_
_entity_poly.entity_id
_entity_poly.type
_entity_poly.pdbx_seq_one_letter_code
_entity_poly.pdbx_strand_id
1 'polypeptide(L)'
;MIWIAAAFFVTALILLLIHGRRHLRAGLPAGELVYLDVASEQPSVLVSRRYGLKGKPDALVRIPSGDVIPVERKKTRAPKRPYAGDLIQAAAYCVLVEEQYGRTPPFMRIQYTDRHFDEPYTIERKQWVLRTCQEIRQARQSGACDRSHAIPAKCRNCGQRANCDQAL
;
A
#
# COMPACT_ATOMS: atom_id res chain seq x y z
N MET A 1 21.37 -1.84 -45.79
CA MET A 1 20.78 -0.75 -44.97
C MET A 1 19.57 -1.23 -44.16
N ILE A 2 18.61 -2.00 -44.70
CA ILE A 2 17.41 -2.48 -44.00
C ILE A 2 17.75 -3.32 -42.74
N TRP A 3 18.72 -4.22 -42.81
CA TRP A 3 19.14 -5.05 -41.66
C TRP A 3 19.76 -4.28 -40.52
N ILE A 4 20.47 -3.18 -40.81
CA ILE A 4 21.04 -2.31 -39.77
C ILE A 4 19.90 -1.55 -39.05
N ALA A 5 18.95 -1.02 -39.80
CA ALA A 5 17.78 -0.34 -39.22
C ALA A 5 16.94 -1.29 -38.34
N ALA A 6 16.71 -2.53 -38.80
CA ALA A 6 16.03 -3.55 -38.02
C ALA A 6 16.76 -3.89 -36.71
N ALA A 7 18.07 -4.04 -36.76
CA ALA A 7 18.88 -4.29 -35.56
C ALA A 7 18.78 -3.14 -34.53
N PHE A 8 18.85 -1.89 -34.97
CA PHE A 8 18.67 -0.73 -34.09
C PHE A 8 17.26 -0.69 -33.47
N PHE A 9 16.23 -0.99 -34.28
CA PHE A 9 14.85 -1.01 -33.77
C PHE A 9 14.66 -2.10 -32.70
N VAL A 10 15.15 -3.32 -32.93
CA VAL A 10 15.08 -4.42 -31.95
C VAL A 10 15.84 -4.06 -30.67
N THR A 11 17.05 -3.49 -30.79
CA THR A 11 17.85 -3.07 -29.63
C THR A 11 17.13 -1.97 -28.83
N ALA A 12 16.56 -0.96 -29.49
CA ALA A 12 15.80 0.09 -28.83
C ALA A 12 14.55 -0.48 -28.10
N LEU A 13 13.85 -1.41 -28.72
CA LEU A 13 12.68 -2.08 -28.11
C LEU A 13 13.09 -2.89 -26.87
N ILE A 14 14.20 -3.64 -26.94
CA ILE A 14 14.73 -4.39 -25.79
C ILE A 14 15.12 -3.43 -24.66
N LEU A 15 15.79 -2.34 -24.97
CA LEU A 15 16.18 -1.33 -23.96
C LEU A 15 14.95 -0.68 -23.31
N LEU A 16 13.91 -0.37 -24.08
CA LEU A 16 12.65 0.16 -23.57
C LEU A 16 11.93 -0.83 -22.64
N LEU A 17 11.91 -2.11 -23.02
CA LEU A 17 11.31 -3.18 -22.20
C LEU A 17 12.09 -3.39 -20.90
N ILE A 18 13.42 -3.38 -20.95
CA ILE A 18 14.28 -3.49 -19.75
C ILE A 18 14.10 -2.27 -18.85
N HIS A 19 14.06 -1.05 -19.42
CA HIS A 19 13.86 0.19 -18.68
C HIS A 19 12.49 0.19 -18.00
N GLY A 20 11.41 -0.16 -18.72
CA GLY A 20 10.07 -0.26 -18.19
C GLY A 20 9.96 -1.25 -17.02
N ARG A 21 10.57 -2.45 -17.15
CA ARG A 21 10.61 -3.45 -16.06
C ARG A 21 11.41 -2.97 -14.85
N ARG A 22 12.52 -2.26 -15.04
CA ARG A 22 13.30 -1.67 -13.93
C ARG A 22 12.52 -0.58 -13.21
N HIS A 23 11.82 0.28 -13.94
CA HIS A 23 10.99 1.33 -13.36
C HIS A 23 9.82 0.77 -12.54
N LEU A 24 9.15 -0.28 -13.03
CA LEU A 24 8.07 -0.96 -12.32
C LEU A 24 8.54 -1.60 -11.01
N ARG A 25 9.78 -2.12 -10.97
CA ARG A 25 10.38 -2.75 -9.79
C ARG A 25 11.14 -1.78 -8.88
N ALA A 26 11.31 -0.52 -9.30
CA ALA A 26 12.04 0.47 -8.51
C ALA A 26 11.39 0.65 -7.13
N GLY A 27 12.19 0.56 -6.09
CA GLY A 27 11.77 0.72 -4.71
C GLY A 27 11.09 -0.50 -4.08
N LEU A 28 10.96 -1.65 -4.79
CA LEU A 28 10.49 -2.88 -4.17
C LEU A 28 11.59 -3.54 -3.32
N PRO A 29 11.23 -4.31 -2.27
CA PRO A 29 12.19 -5.16 -1.54
C PRO A 29 12.89 -6.13 -2.49
N ALA A 30 14.10 -6.56 -2.14
CA ALA A 30 14.76 -7.65 -2.86
C ALA A 30 13.96 -8.95 -2.67
N GLY A 31 13.59 -9.60 -3.79
CA GLY A 31 12.81 -10.83 -3.73
C GLY A 31 12.03 -11.12 -5.01
N GLU A 32 11.19 -12.14 -4.93
CA GLU A 32 10.29 -12.55 -5.99
C GLU A 32 9.03 -11.66 -5.98
N LEU A 33 8.69 -11.08 -7.11
CA LEU A 33 7.46 -10.32 -7.26
C LEU A 33 6.26 -11.29 -7.36
N VAL A 34 5.46 -11.36 -6.30
CA VAL A 34 4.24 -12.17 -6.23
C VAL A 34 3.09 -11.48 -6.94
N TYR A 35 2.98 -10.16 -6.78
CA TYR A 35 1.91 -9.35 -7.34
C TYR A 35 2.35 -7.90 -7.55
N LEU A 36 1.89 -7.28 -8.65
CA LEU A 36 2.04 -5.85 -8.94
C LEU A 36 0.78 -5.33 -9.63
N ASP A 37 0.14 -4.30 -9.09
CA ASP A 37 -1.16 -3.80 -9.57
C ASP A 37 -1.16 -3.34 -11.04
N VAL A 38 -0.08 -2.74 -11.52
CA VAL A 38 0.05 -2.25 -12.91
C VAL A 38 0.40 -3.33 -13.94
N ALA A 39 0.75 -4.55 -13.51
CA ALA A 39 1.23 -5.62 -14.40
C ALA A 39 0.36 -6.88 -14.36
N SER A 40 -0.68 -6.91 -13.54
CA SER A 40 -1.55 -8.06 -13.36
C SER A 40 -2.89 -7.85 -14.03
N GLU A 41 -3.29 -8.78 -14.89
CA GLU A 41 -4.63 -8.83 -15.48
C GLU A 41 -5.72 -9.15 -14.45
N GLN A 42 -5.34 -9.70 -13.29
CA GLN A 42 -6.27 -9.98 -12.18
C GLN A 42 -5.84 -9.22 -10.93
N PRO A 43 -6.68 -8.30 -10.42
CA PRO A 43 -6.39 -7.59 -9.19
C PRO A 43 -6.37 -8.57 -8.01
N SER A 44 -5.22 -8.70 -7.35
CA SER A 44 -5.10 -9.50 -6.13
C SER A 44 -5.71 -8.75 -4.95
N VAL A 45 -7.02 -8.86 -4.80
CA VAL A 45 -7.73 -8.35 -3.62
C VAL A 45 -7.58 -9.37 -2.51
N LEU A 46 -6.88 -8.98 -1.45
CA LEU A 46 -6.78 -9.79 -0.24
C LEU A 46 -8.04 -9.59 0.60
N VAL A 47 -8.59 -10.67 1.13
CA VAL A 47 -9.83 -10.65 1.92
C VAL A 47 -9.64 -11.44 3.21
N SER A 48 -9.94 -10.81 4.32
CA SER A 48 -10.09 -11.44 5.63
C SER A 48 -11.56 -11.46 6.03
N ARG A 49 -12.16 -12.64 6.01
CA ARG A 49 -13.51 -12.82 6.54
C ARG A 49 -13.54 -12.71 8.06
N ARG A 50 -12.50 -13.17 8.73
CA ARG A 50 -12.35 -13.13 10.19
C ARG A 50 -12.40 -11.69 10.73
N TYR A 51 -11.71 -10.78 10.06
CA TYR A 51 -11.64 -9.38 10.50
C TYR A 51 -12.56 -8.45 9.69
N GLY A 52 -13.30 -8.99 8.69
CA GLY A 52 -14.16 -8.21 7.80
C GLY A 52 -13.37 -7.11 7.08
N LEU A 53 -12.15 -7.44 6.68
CA LEU A 53 -11.21 -6.52 6.06
C LEU A 53 -10.92 -6.98 4.62
N LYS A 54 -10.87 -6.04 3.70
CA LYS A 54 -10.37 -6.30 2.36
C LYS A 54 -9.45 -5.17 1.91
N GLY A 55 -8.48 -5.49 1.11
CA GLY A 55 -7.53 -4.49 0.60
C GLY A 55 -6.78 -4.99 -0.62
N LYS A 56 -6.23 -4.05 -1.36
CA LYS A 56 -5.45 -4.29 -2.55
C LYS A 56 -4.14 -3.52 -2.40
N PRO A 57 -3.04 -4.19 -1.96
CA PRO A 57 -1.73 -3.56 -1.94
C PRO A 57 -1.26 -3.26 -3.37
N ASP A 58 -0.41 -2.26 -3.56
CA ASP A 58 0.15 -1.94 -4.88
C ASP A 58 1.13 -3.03 -5.35
N ALA A 59 1.83 -3.69 -4.42
CA ALA A 59 2.65 -4.86 -4.72
C ALA A 59 2.78 -5.81 -3.52
N LEU A 60 3.07 -7.08 -3.83
CA LEU A 60 3.46 -8.12 -2.88
C LEU A 60 4.78 -8.71 -3.33
N VAL A 61 5.76 -8.76 -2.44
CA VAL A 61 7.10 -9.30 -2.72
C VAL A 61 7.44 -10.40 -1.72
N ARG A 62 7.78 -11.59 -2.22
CA ARG A 62 8.31 -12.68 -1.40
C ARG A 62 9.81 -12.49 -1.23
N ILE A 63 10.24 -12.21 -0.02
CA ILE A 63 11.66 -12.08 0.32
C ILE A 63 12.32 -13.45 0.50
N PRO A 64 13.66 -13.56 0.55
CA PRO A 64 14.37 -14.85 0.64
C PRO A 64 14.01 -15.71 1.85
N SER A 65 13.52 -15.12 2.95
CA SER A 65 13.00 -15.88 4.10
C SER A 65 11.68 -16.62 3.82
N GLY A 66 11.04 -16.36 2.67
CA GLY A 66 9.73 -16.88 2.29
C GLY A 66 8.56 -16.03 2.77
N ASP A 67 8.81 -14.95 3.50
CA ASP A 67 7.77 -14.02 3.95
C ASP A 67 7.32 -13.10 2.82
N VAL A 68 6.03 -12.76 2.81
CA VAL A 68 5.45 -11.88 1.79
C VAL A 68 5.30 -10.47 2.37
N ILE A 69 5.93 -9.50 1.72
CA ILE A 69 5.95 -8.11 2.15
C ILE A 69 4.94 -7.31 1.32
N PRO A 70 3.94 -6.67 1.94
CA PRO A 70 3.08 -5.73 1.25
C PRO A 70 3.81 -4.40 1.03
N VAL A 71 3.62 -3.84 -0.15
CA VAL A 71 4.17 -2.54 -0.55
C VAL A 71 3.03 -1.61 -0.94
N GLU A 72 2.97 -0.46 -0.30
CA GLU A 72 2.10 0.66 -0.64
C GLU A 72 2.90 1.75 -1.34
N ARG A 73 2.44 2.22 -2.50
CA ARG A 73 3.13 3.23 -3.31
C ARG A 73 2.41 4.57 -3.26
N LYS A 74 3.16 5.63 -2.97
CA LYS A 74 2.65 7.01 -2.93
C LYS A 74 3.24 7.82 -4.07
N LYS A 75 2.41 8.59 -4.75
CA LYS A 75 2.81 9.47 -5.87
C LYS A 75 3.45 10.79 -5.43
N THR A 76 3.62 10.98 -4.12
CA THR A 76 4.18 12.20 -3.53
C THR A 76 5.61 11.96 -3.06
N ARG A 77 6.34 13.04 -2.77
CA ARG A 77 7.63 12.97 -2.08
C ARG A 77 7.42 12.54 -0.64
N ALA A 78 8.42 11.85 -0.10
CA ALA A 78 8.39 11.35 1.25
C ALA A 78 8.37 12.48 2.29
N PRO A 79 7.52 12.39 3.30
CA PRO A 79 7.62 13.24 4.50
C PRO A 79 8.87 12.83 5.33
N LYS A 80 9.16 13.57 6.41
CA LYS A 80 10.22 13.20 7.36
C LYS A 80 9.95 11.83 8.01
N ARG A 81 8.69 11.51 8.27
CA ARG A 81 8.19 10.22 8.80
C ARG A 81 6.88 9.89 8.09
N PRO A 82 6.55 8.60 7.89
CA PRO A 82 5.27 8.21 7.28
C PRO A 82 4.08 8.80 8.04
N TYR A 83 3.06 9.19 7.32
CA TYR A 83 1.81 9.62 7.94
C TYR A 83 1.08 8.45 8.61
N ALA A 84 0.36 8.72 9.69
CA ALA A 84 -0.41 7.70 10.41
C ALA A 84 -1.40 6.94 9.49
N GLY A 85 -2.01 7.65 8.52
CA GLY A 85 -2.89 7.03 7.52
C GLY A 85 -2.17 6.04 6.62
N ASP A 86 -0.92 6.33 6.20
CA ASP A 86 -0.13 5.43 5.37
C ASP A 86 0.34 4.21 6.18
N LEU A 87 0.72 4.44 7.46
CA LEU A 87 1.12 3.37 8.37
C LEU A 87 -0.01 2.38 8.64
N ILE A 88 -1.22 2.87 8.96
CA ILE A 88 -2.36 1.99 9.25
C ILE A 88 -2.83 1.24 7.99
N GLN A 89 -2.76 1.88 6.82
CA GLN A 89 -3.06 1.24 5.54
C GLN A 89 -2.09 0.08 5.27
N ALA A 90 -0.79 0.32 5.37
CA ALA A 90 0.22 -0.71 5.16
C ALA A 90 0.14 -1.82 6.21
N ALA A 91 -0.15 -1.49 7.49
CA ALA A 91 -0.37 -2.46 8.55
C ALA A 91 -1.63 -3.32 8.30
N ALA A 92 -2.69 -2.74 7.74
CA ALA A 92 -3.89 -3.49 7.34
C ALA A 92 -3.57 -4.52 6.23
N TYR A 93 -2.69 -4.18 5.29
CA TYR A 93 -2.21 -5.15 4.30
C TYR A 93 -1.39 -6.28 4.95
N CYS A 94 -0.59 -5.99 6.00
CA CYS A 94 0.09 -7.05 6.73
C CYS A 94 -0.88 -8.02 7.41
N VAL A 95 -1.98 -7.53 8.01
CA VAL A 95 -3.04 -8.39 8.56
C VAL A 95 -3.63 -9.31 7.48
N LEU A 96 -3.87 -8.77 6.29
CA LEU A 96 -4.41 -9.53 5.17
C LEU A 96 -3.40 -10.56 4.62
N VAL A 97 -2.13 -10.18 4.52
CA VAL A 97 -1.03 -11.07 4.08
C VAL A 97 -0.83 -12.20 5.08
N GLU A 98 -0.83 -11.91 6.40
CA GLU A 98 -0.71 -12.91 7.45
C GLU A 98 -1.82 -13.96 7.34
N GLU A 99 -3.06 -13.56 7.10
CA GLU A 99 -4.19 -14.48 6.96
C GLU A 99 -4.15 -15.29 5.64
N GLN A 100 -3.78 -14.63 4.55
CA GLN A 100 -3.74 -15.26 3.22
C GLN A 100 -2.58 -16.23 3.03
N TYR A 101 -1.41 -15.90 3.58
CA TYR A 101 -0.17 -16.65 3.37
C TYR A 101 0.26 -17.46 4.60
N GLY A 102 -0.44 -17.34 5.75
CA GLY A 102 -0.15 -18.07 6.99
C GLY A 102 1.17 -17.68 7.66
N ARG A 103 1.80 -16.58 7.26
CA ARG A 103 3.08 -16.09 7.79
C ARG A 103 3.00 -14.60 8.07
N THR A 104 3.50 -14.20 9.23
CA THR A 104 3.53 -12.81 9.67
C THR A 104 4.64 -12.05 8.92
N PRO A 105 4.33 -11.01 8.14
CA PRO A 105 5.36 -10.18 7.53
C PRO A 105 6.24 -9.53 8.60
N PRO A 106 7.58 -9.53 8.48
CA PRO A 106 8.45 -8.86 9.45
C PRO A 106 8.34 -7.34 9.39
N PHE A 107 7.99 -6.80 8.22
CA PHE A 107 7.81 -5.37 7.98
C PHE A 107 6.81 -5.12 6.85
N MET A 108 6.45 -3.87 6.69
CA MET A 108 5.70 -3.34 5.56
C MET A 108 6.51 -2.23 4.88
N ARG A 109 6.40 -2.07 3.56
CA ARG A 109 7.07 -1.00 2.83
C ARG A 109 6.10 0.06 2.36
N ILE A 110 6.43 1.33 2.64
CA ILE A 110 5.74 2.50 2.07
C ILE A 110 6.73 3.19 1.13
N GLN A 111 6.45 3.10 -0.18
CA GLN A 111 7.30 3.63 -1.23
C GLN A 111 6.79 4.97 -1.71
N TYR A 112 7.55 6.04 -1.49
CA TYR A 112 7.33 7.35 -2.07
C TYR A 112 8.16 7.53 -3.35
N THR A 113 8.04 8.68 -4.02
CA THR A 113 8.74 8.92 -5.29
C THR A 113 10.26 9.03 -5.13
N ASP A 114 10.75 9.47 -3.98
CA ASP A 114 12.16 9.78 -3.71
C ASP A 114 12.82 8.86 -2.68
N ARG A 115 12.05 8.14 -1.87
CA ARG A 115 12.56 7.16 -0.89
C ARG A 115 11.48 6.20 -0.46
N HIS A 116 11.85 5.21 0.36
CA HIS A 116 10.90 4.31 1.02
C HIS A 116 11.16 4.27 2.53
N PHE A 117 10.16 3.77 3.24
CA PHE A 117 10.24 3.40 4.64
C PHE A 117 9.87 1.94 4.80
N ASP A 118 10.76 1.18 5.46
CA ASP A 118 10.48 -0.18 5.92
C ASP A 118 10.09 -0.09 7.40
N GLU A 119 8.82 -0.31 7.66
CA GLU A 119 8.25 -0.16 9.00
C GLU A 119 7.96 -1.54 9.60
N PRO A 120 8.46 -1.86 10.79
CA PRO A 120 8.21 -3.15 11.42
C PRO A 120 6.72 -3.42 11.57
N TYR A 121 6.26 -4.63 11.24
CA TYR A 121 4.90 -5.04 11.56
C TYR A 121 4.90 -5.72 12.93
N THR A 122 4.41 -5.01 13.93
CA THR A 122 4.38 -5.45 15.34
C THR A 122 2.96 -5.81 15.78
N ILE A 123 2.87 -6.48 16.94
CA ILE A 123 1.57 -6.82 17.54
C ILE A 123 0.74 -5.56 17.87
N GLU A 124 1.38 -4.47 18.27
CA GLU A 124 0.73 -3.20 18.56
C GLU A 124 0.11 -2.59 17.30
N ARG A 125 0.82 -2.67 16.17
CA ARG A 125 0.29 -2.22 14.87
C ARG A 125 -0.88 -3.08 14.40
N LYS A 126 -0.81 -4.40 14.56
CA LYS A 126 -1.94 -5.30 14.31
C LYS A 126 -3.14 -4.91 15.16
N GLN A 127 -2.94 -4.74 16.46
CA GLN A 127 -4.01 -4.32 17.39
C GLN A 127 -4.58 -2.95 17.02
N TRP A 128 -3.75 -2.01 16.59
CA TRP A 128 -4.21 -0.71 16.11
C TRP A 128 -5.16 -0.84 14.92
N VAL A 129 -4.80 -1.63 13.90
CA VAL A 129 -5.68 -1.93 12.76
C VAL A 129 -7.02 -2.53 13.23
N LEU A 130 -6.97 -3.55 14.09
CA LEU A 130 -8.18 -4.24 14.55
C LEU A 130 -9.10 -3.33 15.36
N ARG A 131 -8.54 -2.50 16.26
CA ARG A 131 -9.33 -1.49 17.00
C ARG A 131 -9.98 -0.50 16.07
N THR A 132 -9.23 0.06 15.12
CA THR A 132 -9.77 1.01 14.14
C THR A 132 -10.89 0.40 13.29
N CYS A 133 -10.76 -0.87 12.88
CA CYS A 133 -11.84 -1.58 12.19
C CYS A 133 -13.08 -1.71 13.07
N GLN A 134 -12.92 -1.97 14.36
CA GLN A 134 -14.02 -2.06 15.31
C GLN A 134 -14.71 -0.70 15.52
N GLU A 135 -13.94 0.36 15.71
CA GLU A 135 -14.43 1.74 15.85
C GLU A 135 -15.24 2.17 14.62
N ILE A 136 -14.73 1.88 13.40
CA ILE A 136 -15.47 2.17 12.16
C ILE A 136 -16.81 1.41 12.11
N ARG A 137 -16.84 0.14 12.52
CA ARG A 137 -18.09 -0.63 12.54
C ARG A 137 -19.09 -0.07 13.54
N GLN A 138 -18.62 0.27 14.74
CA GLN A 138 -19.45 0.87 15.78
C GLN A 138 -20.03 2.21 15.31
N ALA A 139 -19.21 3.08 14.73
CA ALA A 139 -19.66 4.35 14.18
C ALA A 139 -20.70 4.16 13.05
N ARG A 140 -20.53 3.15 12.20
CA ARG A 140 -21.51 2.83 11.15
C ARG A 140 -22.83 2.29 11.71
N GLN A 141 -22.80 1.52 12.79
CA GLN A 141 -23.99 0.96 13.42
C GLN A 141 -24.74 2.03 14.22
N SER A 142 -24.04 2.91 14.92
CA SER A 142 -24.66 3.99 15.71
C SER A 142 -25.14 5.16 14.85
N GLY A 143 -24.64 5.28 13.61
CA GLY A 143 -24.86 6.46 12.77
C GLY A 143 -24.17 7.73 13.26
N ALA A 144 -23.37 7.64 14.31
CA ALA A 144 -22.66 8.75 14.94
C ALA A 144 -21.12 8.57 14.83
N CYS A 145 -20.44 9.63 14.47
CA CYS A 145 -18.98 9.64 14.42
C CYS A 145 -18.46 11.04 14.76
N ASP A 146 -17.83 11.16 15.91
CA ASP A 146 -17.25 12.43 16.32
C ASP A 146 -15.99 12.75 15.51
N ARG A 147 -15.74 14.04 15.36
CA ARG A 147 -14.49 14.54 14.76
C ARG A 147 -13.29 14.10 15.59
N SER A 148 -12.33 13.46 14.96
CA SER A 148 -11.12 12.92 15.62
C SER A 148 -10.00 13.95 15.84
N HIS A 149 -10.23 15.26 15.57
CA HIS A 149 -9.22 16.30 15.66
C HIS A 149 -9.82 17.68 15.90
N ALA A 150 -9.03 18.62 16.41
CA ALA A 150 -9.38 20.03 16.57
C ALA A 150 -8.54 20.95 15.66
N ILE A 151 -8.21 20.50 14.45
CA ILE A 151 -7.31 21.21 13.52
C ILE A 151 -8.12 21.78 12.35
N PRO A 152 -8.33 23.12 12.23
CA PRO A 152 -9.12 23.72 11.16
C PRO A 152 -8.61 23.40 9.74
N ALA A 153 -7.27 23.28 9.57
CA ALA A 153 -6.69 22.93 8.28
C ALA A 153 -7.11 21.54 7.78
N LYS A 154 -7.36 20.57 8.66
CA LYS A 154 -7.90 19.26 8.28
C LYS A 154 -9.35 19.39 7.83
N CYS A 155 -10.17 20.20 8.50
CA CYS A 155 -11.54 20.46 8.06
C CYS A 155 -11.61 21.15 6.70
N ARG A 156 -10.74 22.13 6.43
CA ARG A 156 -10.72 22.80 5.11
C ARG A 156 -10.49 21.85 3.94
N ASN A 157 -9.71 20.80 4.16
CA ASN A 157 -9.37 19.79 3.13
C ASN A 157 -10.16 18.48 3.27
N CYS A 158 -11.17 18.44 4.13
CA CYS A 158 -11.97 17.24 4.37
C CYS A 158 -13.09 17.11 3.33
N GLY A 159 -13.15 15.98 2.62
CA GLY A 159 -14.22 15.69 1.67
C GLY A 159 -15.61 15.56 2.29
N GLN A 160 -15.71 15.40 3.64
CA GLN A 160 -16.97 15.32 4.37
C GLN A 160 -17.37 16.65 5.03
N ARG A 161 -16.63 17.73 4.78
CA ARG A 161 -16.88 19.02 5.48
C ARG A 161 -18.32 19.52 5.35
N ALA A 162 -18.91 19.39 4.16
CA ALA A 162 -20.27 19.84 3.89
C ALA A 162 -21.34 19.08 4.67
N ASN A 163 -21.04 17.86 5.09
CA ASN A 163 -21.95 16.96 5.80
C ASN A 163 -21.56 16.78 7.29
N CYS A 164 -20.59 17.58 7.78
CA CYS A 164 -20.08 17.48 9.13
C CYS A 164 -20.63 18.65 9.98
N ASP A 165 -21.44 18.35 10.98
CA ASP A 165 -21.97 19.28 11.97
C ASP A 165 -20.91 19.83 12.92
N GLN A 166 -19.74 19.17 12.97
CA GLN A 166 -18.58 19.56 13.79
C GLN A 166 -17.46 20.24 12.97
N ALA A 167 -17.72 20.68 11.73
CA ALA A 167 -16.71 21.33 10.89
C ALA A 167 -16.20 22.63 11.53
N LEU A 168 -14.85 22.85 11.45
CA LEU A 168 -14.16 24.06 11.93
C LEU A 168 -13.86 25.00 10.78
#